data_cce27c822378d9e87a66a871bccae766
#
_entry.id   cce27c822378d9e87a66a871bccae766
#
_cell.length_a   1.000
_cell.length_b   1.000
_cell.length_c   1.000
_cell.angle_alpha   90.00
_cell.angle_beta   90.00
_cell.angle_gamma   90.00
#
_symmetry.space_group_name_H-M   'P 1'
#
loop_
_entity.id
_entity.type
_entity.pdbx_description
1 polymer ?
#
loop_
_entity_poly.entity_id
_entity_poly.type
_entity_poly.pdbx_seq_one_letter_code
_entity_poly.pdbx_strand_id
1 'polypeptide(L)'
;VQRDYMAGEVSRDLTTRMLLPHDIVEADREGIIHFHDSDYYAQHMHNCDLVNLEDMLQNGTVISGTMIEKPHSFSTACNIATQIIAQVASNQYGGQSISLAHLAPFVDVSREKIRKEVISEQELVGMEYPEDVLNEIVERRLKKEITKGVQTIEYQVITLMTTNGQAPFLTVFMYLNEAKNEREKKDLAMIIEETLRQRYQGVKNEAGVWVTPAFPKLIYVLEEDNIEEGSEYYYLTELAAKCTAKRLVPDYISEKKMKELKEGNCFPVMGCRSCLSPWKDENGNYKFYGRFNQGGVT
;
A
#
# COMPACT_ATOMS: atom_id res chain seq x y z
N VAL A 1 16.91 16.46 8.62
CA VAL A 1 15.74 17.18 9.18
C VAL A 1 15.99 18.68 9.23
N GLN A 2 17.00 19.21 9.96
CA GLN A 2 17.23 20.67 10.05
C GLN A 2 17.54 21.30 8.70
N ARG A 3 18.40 20.66 7.89
CA ARG A 3 18.73 21.15 6.54
C ARG A 3 17.48 21.22 5.64
N ASP A 4 16.63 20.22 5.71
CA ASP A 4 15.41 20.15 4.89
C ASP A 4 14.38 21.18 5.36
N TYR A 5 14.25 21.40 6.66
CA TYR A 5 13.43 22.48 7.22
C TYR A 5 13.92 23.87 6.74
N MET A 6 15.22 24.12 6.82
CA MET A 6 15.80 25.39 6.30
C MET A 6 15.56 25.55 4.80
N ALA A 7 15.67 24.47 4.01
CA ALA A 7 15.39 24.51 2.59
C ALA A 7 13.90 24.83 2.32
N GLY A 8 13.00 24.25 3.10
CA GLY A 8 11.57 24.55 3.05
C GLY A 8 11.26 26.04 3.36
N GLU A 9 11.85 26.59 4.41
CA GLU A 9 11.66 28.01 4.75
C GLU A 9 12.21 28.95 3.65
N VAL A 10 13.35 28.62 3.05
CA VAL A 10 13.89 29.38 1.92
C VAL A 10 12.96 29.25 0.70
N SER A 11 12.45 28.06 0.41
CA SER A 11 11.50 27.82 -0.68
C SER A 11 10.21 28.62 -0.48
N ARG A 12 9.65 28.61 0.72
CA ARG A 12 8.47 29.40 1.08
C ARG A 12 8.69 30.90 0.88
N ASP A 13 9.82 31.40 1.33
CA ASP A 13 10.18 32.79 1.16
C ASP A 13 10.32 33.20 -0.32
N LEU A 14 10.98 32.37 -1.14
CA LEU A 14 11.06 32.55 -2.58
C LEU A 14 9.67 32.52 -3.24
N THR A 15 8.84 31.58 -2.86
CA THR A 15 7.47 31.44 -3.36
C THR A 15 6.66 32.70 -3.10
N THR A 16 6.67 33.21 -1.89
CA THR A 16 5.87 34.38 -1.49
C THR A 16 6.43 35.71 -2.03
N ARG A 17 7.75 35.84 -2.18
CA ARG A 17 8.36 37.10 -2.65
C ARG A 17 8.54 37.18 -4.14
N MET A 18 8.72 36.06 -4.86
CA MET A 18 9.16 36.08 -6.25
C MET A 18 8.25 35.30 -7.21
N LEU A 19 7.56 34.27 -6.76
CA LEU A 19 6.87 33.34 -7.65
C LEU A 19 5.37 33.56 -7.71
N LEU A 20 4.73 33.85 -6.60
CA LEU A 20 3.29 34.08 -6.54
C LEU A 20 2.94 35.52 -6.94
N PRO A 21 1.80 35.73 -7.61
CA PRO A 21 1.22 37.06 -7.82
C PRO A 21 0.99 37.76 -6.47
N HIS A 22 1.20 39.08 -6.45
CA HIS A 22 1.13 39.87 -5.20
C HIS A 22 -0.26 39.82 -4.54
N ASP A 23 -1.31 39.83 -5.33
CA ASP A 23 -2.70 39.73 -4.86
C ASP A 23 -3.01 38.40 -4.14
N ILE A 24 -2.42 37.29 -4.63
CA ILE A 24 -2.52 35.97 -3.96
C ILE A 24 -1.81 36.01 -2.62
N VAL A 25 -0.60 36.58 -2.57
CA VAL A 25 0.17 36.69 -1.32
C VAL A 25 -0.56 37.58 -0.29
N GLU A 26 -1.16 38.69 -0.74
CA GLU A 26 -1.94 39.54 0.16
C GLU A 26 -3.20 38.83 0.67
N ALA A 27 -3.93 38.16 -0.21
CA ALA A 27 -5.13 37.40 0.19
C ALA A 27 -4.81 36.29 1.20
N ASP A 28 -3.67 35.62 1.09
CA ASP A 28 -3.18 34.65 2.06
C ASP A 28 -2.83 35.32 3.41
N ARG A 29 -2.13 36.45 3.38
CA ARG A 29 -1.77 37.22 4.59
C ARG A 29 -2.99 37.78 5.33
N GLU A 30 -4.01 38.20 4.59
CA GLU A 30 -5.27 38.69 5.15
C GLU A 30 -6.20 37.57 5.62
N GLY A 31 -5.83 36.29 5.34
CA GLY A 31 -6.63 35.12 5.72
C GLY A 31 -7.90 34.94 4.87
N ILE A 32 -7.99 35.56 3.71
CA ILE A 32 -9.08 35.36 2.74
C ILE A 32 -8.96 33.99 2.10
N ILE A 33 -7.72 33.57 1.79
CA ILE A 33 -7.36 32.24 1.33
C ILE A 33 -6.25 31.68 2.20
N HIS A 34 -5.99 30.38 2.07
CA HIS A 34 -4.79 29.75 2.60
C HIS A 34 -4.03 29.07 1.46
N PHE A 35 -2.83 29.56 1.16
CA PHE A 35 -1.95 28.91 0.19
C PHE A 35 -1.15 27.81 0.85
N HIS A 36 -1.68 26.60 0.80
CA HIS A 36 -1.10 25.44 1.44
C HIS A 36 0.18 24.97 0.75
N ASP A 37 1.13 24.40 1.51
CA ASP A 37 2.38 23.82 1.00
C ASP A 37 3.23 24.76 0.14
N SER A 38 3.25 26.04 0.48
CA SER A 38 4.01 27.08 -0.25
C SER A 38 5.53 26.83 -0.30
N ASP A 39 6.05 26.00 0.61
CA ASP A 39 7.43 25.52 0.66
C ASP A 39 7.75 24.51 -0.46
N TYR A 40 6.76 23.86 -1.05
CA TYR A 40 6.93 22.95 -2.17
C TYR A 40 6.60 23.58 -3.55
N TYR A 41 6.07 24.79 -3.59
CA TYR A 41 5.65 25.42 -4.83
C TYR A 41 6.82 25.72 -5.79
N ALA A 42 7.98 26.08 -5.26
CA ALA A 42 9.19 26.36 -6.06
C ALA A 42 9.83 25.08 -6.65
N GLN A 43 9.41 23.91 -6.24
CA GLN A 43 9.95 22.62 -6.66
C GLN A 43 8.86 21.77 -7.30
N HIS A 44 9.18 21.12 -8.41
CA HIS A 44 8.27 20.16 -9.03
C HIS A 44 8.31 18.83 -8.28
N MET A 45 7.59 18.78 -7.17
CA MET A 45 7.40 17.55 -6.38
C MET A 45 5.98 17.03 -6.55
N HIS A 46 5.82 15.71 -6.45
CA HIS A 46 4.52 15.08 -6.42
C HIS A 46 3.83 15.32 -5.08
N ASN A 47 2.52 15.59 -5.10
CA ASN A 47 1.74 15.65 -3.88
C ASN A 47 1.35 14.23 -3.43
N CYS A 48 0.31 13.66 -4.02
CA CYS A 48 -0.17 12.33 -3.68
C CYS A 48 -0.07 11.41 -4.88
N ASP A 49 0.37 10.18 -4.65
CA ASP A 49 0.56 9.18 -5.68
C ASP A 49 -0.22 7.89 -5.38
N LEU A 50 -0.77 7.31 -6.44
CA LEU A 50 -1.12 5.89 -6.45
C LEU A 50 0.03 5.13 -7.11
N VAL A 51 0.66 4.25 -6.34
CA VAL A 51 1.84 3.51 -6.76
C VAL A 51 1.41 2.13 -7.27
N ASN A 52 1.61 1.88 -8.55
CA ASN A 52 1.35 0.59 -9.15
C ASN A 52 2.53 -0.35 -8.92
N LEU A 53 2.50 -1.06 -7.80
CA LEU A 53 3.52 -2.05 -7.47
C LEU A 53 3.48 -3.25 -8.41
N GLU A 54 2.33 -3.57 -9.03
CA GLU A 54 2.20 -4.74 -9.88
C GLU A 54 3.20 -4.70 -11.03
N ASP A 55 3.20 -3.62 -11.81
CA ASP A 55 4.12 -3.50 -12.95
C ASP A 55 5.57 -3.48 -12.51
N MET A 56 5.89 -2.75 -11.44
CA MET A 56 7.26 -2.66 -10.93
C MET A 56 7.79 -4.00 -10.41
N LEU A 57 6.95 -4.81 -9.77
CA LEU A 57 7.33 -6.10 -9.24
C LEU A 57 7.35 -7.19 -10.33
N GLN A 58 6.46 -7.13 -11.32
CA GLN A 58 6.40 -8.14 -12.39
C GLN A 58 7.48 -7.92 -13.46
N ASN A 59 7.79 -6.67 -13.80
CA ASN A 59 8.68 -6.30 -14.89
C ASN A 59 10.02 -5.74 -14.40
N GLY A 60 10.23 -5.69 -13.09
CA GLY A 60 11.39 -5.06 -12.48
C GLY A 60 11.31 -3.54 -12.45
N THR A 61 12.17 -2.94 -11.65
CA THR A 61 12.26 -1.49 -11.47
C THR A 61 13.69 -1.06 -11.20
N VAL A 62 13.97 0.23 -11.36
CA VAL A 62 15.29 0.79 -11.03
C VAL A 62 15.18 1.57 -9.73
N ILE A 63 15.98 1.21 -8.74
CA ILE A 63 16.10 1.91 -7.46
C ILE A 63 17.54 2.38 -7.29
N SER A 64 17.74 3.68 -7.15
CA SER A 64 19.07 4.28 -6.98
C SER A 64 20.09 3.84 -8.04
N GLY A 65 19.65 3.72 -9.30
CA GLY A 65 20.48 3.32 -10.42
C GLY A 65 20.73 1.80 -10.53
N THR A 66 20.18 1.00 -9.63
CA THR A 66 20.31 -0.47 -9.65
C THR A 66 19.02 -1.10 -10.18
N MET A 67 19.17 -2.01 -11.15
CA MET A 67 18.04 -2.81 -11.63
C MET A 67 17.64 -3.83 -10.58
N ILE A 68 16.39 -3.80 -10.20
CA ILE A 68 15.74 -4.76 -9.30
C ILE A 68 14.85 -5.65 -10.16
N GLU A 69 15.21 -6.92 -10.23
CA GLU A 69 14.46 -7.92 -11.00
C GLU A 69 13.18 -8.36 -10.27
N LYS A 70 12.35 -9.12 -10.99
CA LYS A 70 11.13 -9.71 -10.44
C LYS A 70 11.44 -10.56 -9.19
N PRO A 71 10.73 -10.36 -8.08
CA PRO A 71 10.92 -11.15 -6.86
C PRO A 71 10.61 -12.64 -7.07
N HIS A 72 11.39 -13.50 -6.39
CA HIS A 72 11.20 -14.95 -6.38
C HIS A 72 10.58 -15.47 -5.08
N SER A 73 9.96 -14.59 -4.30
CA SER A 73 9.18 -14.95 -3.10
C SER A 73 8.32 -13.77 -2.64
N PHE A 74 7.30 -14.06 -1.86
CA PHE A 74 6.46 -13.06 -1.21
C PHE A 74 7.26 -12.15 -0.27
N SER A 75 8.15 -12.72 0.54
CA SER A 75 9.00 -11.94 1.45
C SER A 75 9.89 -10.95 0.69
N THR A 76 10.45 -11.38 -0.45
CA THR A 76 11.27 -10.48 -1.28
C THR A 76 10.41 -9.41 -1.94
N ALA A 77 9.20 -9.74 -2.40
CA ALA A 77 8.26 -8.78 -2.95
C ALA A 77 7.89 -7.70 -1.91
N CYS A 78 7.60 -8.09 -0.68
CA CYS A 78 7.33 -7.15 0.42
C CYS A 78 8.52 -6.24 0.71
N ASN A 79 9.74 -6.78 0.70
CA ASN A 79 10.95 -5.98 0.93
C ASN A 79 11.17 -4.95 -0.20
N ILE A 80 11.05 -5.38 -1.47
CA ILE A 80 11.17 -4.46 -2.61
C ILE A 80 10.06 -3.40 -2.57
N ALA A 81 8.82 -3.79 -2.24
CA ALA A 81 7.73 -2.85 -2.07
C ALA A 81 8.05 -1.76 -1.05
N THR A 82 8.67 -2.11 0.09
CA THR A 82 9.06 -1.11 1.10
C THR A 82 10.17 -0.17 0.59
N GLN A 83 11.08 -0.65 -0.24
CA GLN A 83 12.10 0.20 -0.86
C GLN A 83 11.47 1.18 -1.87
N ILE A 84 10.51 0.72 -2.67
CA ILE A 84 9.75 1.58 -3.58
C ILE A 84 9.00 2.65 -2.79
N ILE A 85 8.29 2.26 -1.72
CA ILE A 85 7.57 3.17 -0.83
C ILE A 85 8.52 4.24 -0.27
N ALA A 86 9.70 3.86 0.16
CA ALA A 86 10.72 4.78 0.69
C ALA A 86 11.20 5.79 -0.36
N GLN A 87 11.44 5.33 -1.58
CA GLN A 87 11.87 6.20 -2.68
C GLN A 87 10.78 7.19 -3.07
N VAL A 88 9.53 6.73 -3.20
CA VAL A 88 8.38 7.60 -3.49
C VAL A 88 8.22 8.63 -2.39
N ALA A 89 8.20 8.20 -1.12
CA ALA A 89 8.04 9.09 0.02
C ALA A 89 9.14 10.15 0.15
N SER A 90 10.34 9.87 -0.39
CA SER A 90 11.44 10.83 -0.42
C SER A 90 11.34 11.87 -1.55
N ASN A 91 10.43 11.66 -2.50
CA ASN A 91 10.25 12.50 -3.69
C ASN A 91 8.86 13.14 -3.76
N GLN A 92 8.08 13.07 -2.70
CA GLN A 92 6.75 13.66 -2.62
C GLN A 92 6.56 14.36 -1.27
N TYR A 93 5.55 15.23 -1.19
CA TYR A 93 5.20 15.92 0.06
C TYR A 93 3.81 15.53 0.61
N GLY A 94 3.05 14.73 -0.13
CA GLY A 94 1.76 14.17 0.30
C GLY A 94 1.84 12.68 0.60
N GLY A 95 0.72 12.00 0.43
CA GLY A 95 0.58 10.57 0.69
C GLY A 95 0.74 9.69 -0.55
N GLN A 96 1.02 8.43 -0.32
CA GLN A 96 1.01 7.41 -1.36
C GLN A 96 0.09 6.26 -1.00
N SER A 97 -0.47 5.62 -2.01
CA SER A 97 -1.31 4.44 -1.84
C SER A 97 -0.76 3.26 -2.63
N ILE A 98 -0.87 2.09 -2.05
CA ILE A 98 -0.58 0.80 -2.69
C ILE A 98 -1.78 -0.12 -2.54
N SER A 99 -1.89 -1.12 -3.41
CA SER A 99 -2.84 -2.22 -3.25
C SER A 99 -2.14 -3.51 -2.83
N LEU A 100 -2.73 -4.24 -1.87
CA LEU A 100 -2.24 -5.57 -1.48
C LEU A 100 -2.43 -6.60 -2.60
N ALA A 101 -3.36 -6.39 -3.52
CA ALA A 101 -3.56 -7.25 -4.68
C ALA A 101 -2.29 -7.38 -5.53
N HIS A 102 -1.48 -6.33 -5.59
CA HIS A 102 -0.20 -6.35 -6.32
C HIS A 102 0.84 -7.30 -5.74
N LEU A 103 0.68 -7.72 -4.49
CA LEU A 103 1.56 -8.68 -3.80
C LEU A 103 1.03 -10.11 -3.87
N ALA A 104 -0.26 -10.30 -4.11
CA ALA A 104 -0.92 -11.61 -4.09
C ALA A 104 -0.29 -12.65 -5.06
N PRO A 105 0.13 -12.30 -6.30
CA PRO A 105 0.77 -13.25 -7.20
C PRO A 105 2.05 -13.89 -6.63
N PHE A 106 2.74 -13.20 -5.73
CA PHE A 106 3.99 -13.69 -5.12
C PHE A 106 3.75 -14.71 -4.00
N VAL A 107 2.54 -14.84 -3.51
CA VAL A 107 2.15 -15.90 -2.56
C VAL A 107 2.23 -17.26 -3.24
N ASP A 108 1.73 -17.37 -4.47
CA ASP A 108 1.82 -18.63 -5.23
C ASP A 108 3.26 -18.95 -5.63
N VAL A 109 4.05 -17.95 -6.00
CA VAL A 109 5.51 -18.11 -6.25
C VAL A 109 6.21 -18.69 -5.00
N SER A 110 5.89 -18.18 -3.81
CA SER A 110 6.44 -18.72 -2.56
C SER A 110 5.93 -20.13 -2.26
N ARG A 111 4.66 -20.40 -2.52
CA ARG A 111 4.08 -21.73 -2.32
C ARG A 111 4.82 -22.79 -3.13
N GLU A 112 5.04 -22.51 -4.43
CA GLU A 112 5.79 -23.41 -5.31
C GLU A 112 7.25 -23.57 -4.87
N LYS A 113 7.89 -22.50 -4.43
CA LYS A 113 9.25 -22.55 -3.90
C LYS A 113 9.33 -23.41 -2.64
N ILE A 114 8.46 -23.16 -1.67
CA ILE A 114 8.40 -23.92 -0.42
C ILE A 114 8.14 -25.41 -0.70
N ARG A 115 7.24 -25.71 -1.65
CA ARG A 115 6.95 -27.09 -2.05
C ARG A 115 8.21 -27.80 -2.56
N LYS A 116 8.98 -27.16 -3.43
CA LYS A 116 10.25 -27.71 -3.93
C LYS A 116 11.27 -27.92 -2.81
N GLU A 117 11.37 -26.99 -1.89
CA GLU A 117 12.24 -27.08 -0.72
C GLU A 117 11.87 -28.29 0.16
N VAL A 118 10.58 -28.49 0.44
CA VAL A 118 10.11 -29.62 1.26
C VAL A 118 10.37 -30.95 0.56
N ILE A 119 10.15 -31.04 -0.76
CA ILE A 119 10.44 -32.25 -1.54
C ILE A 119 11.95 -32.56 -1.50
N SER A 120 12.79 -31.56 -1.69
CA SER A 120 14.25 -31.75 -1.60
C SER A 120 14.71 -32.18 -0.19
N GLU A 121 14.09 -31.66 0.86
CA GLU A 121 14.33 -32.10 2.24
C GLU A 121 13.92 -33.59 2.45
N GLN A 122 12.79 -34.00 1.87
CA GLN A 122 12.36 -35.43 1.90
C GLN A 122 13.39 -36.35 1.25
N GLU A 123 13.86 -35.96 0.06
CA GLU A 123 14.90 -36.73 -0.67
C GLU A 123 16.20 -36.88 0.15
N LEU A 124 16.61 -35.81 0.83
CA LEU A 124 17.82 -35.82 1.66
C LEU A 124 17.72 -36.75 2.87
N VAL A 125 16.53 -36.90 3.47
CA VAL A 125 16.34 -37.79 4.63
C VAL A 125 15.81 -39.18 4.25
N GLY A 126 15.52 -39.41 2.96
CA GLY A 126 15.00 -40.69 2.48
C GLY A 126 13.60 -41.02 2.95
N MET A 127 12.76 -39.98 3.16
CA MET A 127 11.38 -40.11 3.61
C MET A 127 10.45 -39.50 2.55
N GLU A 128 9.34 -40.17 2.27
CA GLU A 128 8.26 -39.59 1.46
C GLU A 128 7.07 -39.26 2.37
N TYR A 129 6.55 -38.03 2.27
CA TYR A 129 5.31 -37.65 2.92
C TYR A 129 4.13 -37.94 1.98
N PRO A 130 2.98 -38.39 2.52
CA PRO A 130 1.74 -38.35 1.76
C PRO A 130 1.43 -36.93 1.26
N GLU A 131 0.73 -36.83 0.14
CA GLU A 131 0.46 -35.56 -0.53
C GLU A 131 -0.31 -34.55 0.35
N ASP A 132 -1.24 -35.04 1.17
CA ASP A 132 -1.97 -34.23 2.14
C ASP A 132 -1.05 -33.66 3.23
N VAL A 133 -0.12 -34.43 3.74
CA VAL A 133 0.87 -33.99 4.74
C VAL A 133 1.84 -32.98 4.10
N LEU A 134 2.29 -33.24 2.85
CA LEU A 134 3.13 -32.31 2.12
C LEU A 134 2.43 -30.95 1.95
N ASN A 135 1.17 -30.96 1.52
CA ASN A 135 0.38 -29.74 1.34
C ASN A 135 0.19 -28.99 2.67
N GLU A 136 -0.08 -29.69 3.76
CA GLU A 136 -0.20 -29.06 5.09
C GLU A 136 1.11 -28.38 5.53
N ILE A 137 2.25 -29.03 5.31
CA ILE A 137 3.57 -28.47 5.62
C ILE A 137 3.82 -27.21 4.80
N VAL A 138 3.52 -27.25 3.50
CA VAL A 138 3.69 -26.11 2.57
C VAL A 138 2.83 -24.93 3.02
N GLU A 139 1.53 -25.12 3.24
CA GLU A 139 0.63 -24.04 3.65
C GLU A 139 0.98 -23.49 5.04
N ARG A 140 1.46 -24.30 5.97
CA ARG A 140 1.94 -23.82 7.27
C ARG A 140 3.21 -22.98 7.17
N ARG A 141 4.15 -23.36 6.29
CA ARG A 141 5.36 -22.55 6.01
C ARG A 141 5.01 -21.25 5.29
N LEU A 142 4.09 -21.33 4.33
CA LEU A 142 3.60 -20.18 3.59
C LEU A 142 2.94 -19.13 4.50
N LYS A 143 2.08 -19.57 5.41
CA LYS A 143 1.49 -18.66 6.40
C LYS A 143 2.54 -17.92 7.23
N LYS A 144 3.61 -18.62 7.63
CA LYS A 144 4.73 -17.97 8.34
C LYS A 144 5.46 -16.96 7.47
N GLU A 145 5.60 -17.23 6.17
CA GLU A 145 6.22 -16.29 5.24
C GLU A 145 5.33 -15.05 5.03
N ILE A 146 4.01 -15.24 4.88
CA ILE A 146 3.06 -14.13 4.79
C ILE A 146 3.13 -13.26 6.04
N THR A 147 3.11 -13.87 7.24
CA THR A 147 3.27 -13.15 8.50
C THR A 147 4.52 -12.28 8.53
N LYS A 148 5.67 -12.83 8.11
CA LYS A 148 6.95 -12.10 8.07
C LYS A 148 6.92 -10.98 7.01
N GLY A 149 6.36 -11.24 5.83
CA GLY A 149 6.28 -10.26 4.75
C GLY A 149 5.41 -9.06 5.13
N VAL A 150 4.23 -9.30 5.67
CA VAL A 150 3.34 -8.24 6.18
C VAL A 150 4.02 -7.46 7.32
N GLN A 151 4.66 -8.16 8.25
CA GLN A 151 5.41 -7.54 9.34
C GLN A 151 6.54 -6.65 8.81
N THR A 152 7.23 -7.08 7.75
CA THR A 152 8.28 -6.28 7.11
C THR A 152 7.72 -4.96 6.60
N ILE A 153 6.60 -4.97 5.88
CA ILE A 153 5.96 -3.74 5.41
C ILE A 153 5.59 -2.84 6.59
N GLU A 154 4.94 -3.40 7.60
CA GLU A 154 4.46 -2.62 8.74
C GLU A 154 5.61 -1.97 9.53
N TYR A 155 6.66 -2.72 9.87
CA TYR A 155 7.81 -2.19 10.58
C TYR A 155 8.64 -1.21 9.75
N GLN A 156 8.85 -1.48 8.47
CA GLN A 156 9.59 -0.56 7.60
C GLN A 156 8.88 0.79 7.48
N VAL A 157 7.56 0.79 7.31
CA VAL A 157 6.78 2.03 7.22
C VAL A 157 6.84 2.84 8.51
N ILE A 158 6.82 2.17 9.67
CA ILE A 158 6.84 2.84 10.97
C ILE A 158 8.23 3.36 11.33
N THR A 159 9.28 2.62 10.99
CA THR A 159 10.66 2.92 11.40
C THR A 159 11.44 3.72 10.36
N LEU A 160 10.95 3.79 9.13
CA LEU A 160 11.60 4.52 8.07
C LEU A 160 11.40 6.03 8.25
N MET A 161 12.49 6.76 8.11
CA MET A 161 12.47 8.22 8.00
C MET A 161 12.88 8.62 6.59
N THR A 162 12.02 9.35 5.90
CA THR A 162 12.32 9.89 4.56
C THR A 162 13.36 10.99 4.63
N THR A 163 13.88 11.40 3.47
CA THR A 163 14.78 12.56 3.38
C THR A 163 14.14 13.84 3.93
N ASN A 164 12.81 13.94 3.87
CA ASN A 164 12.02 15.06 4.40
C ASN A 164 11.83 15.00 5.93
N GLY A 165 12.37 13.97 6.60
CA GLY A 165 12.28 13.82 8.05
C GLY A 165 10.93 13.33 8.57
N GLN A 166 10.11 12.76 7.72
CA GLN A 166 8.79 12.22 8.05
C GLN A 166 8.73 10.71 7.80
N ALA A 167 7.86 10.01 8.51
CA ALA A 167 7.49 8.64 8.14
C ALA A 167 6.70 8.66 6.82
N PRO A 168 6.80 7.61 5.98
CA PRO A 168 5.99 7.51 4.77
C PRO A 168 4.49 7.59 5.10
N PHE A 169 3.80 8.54 4.48
CA PHE A 169 2.35 8.66 4.58
C PHE A 169 1.73 7.63 3.64
N LEU A 170 1.69 6.37 4.08
CA LEU A 170 1.23 5.24 3.29
C LEU A 170 -0.23 4.90 3.57
N THR A 171 -1.00 4.68 2.51
CA THR A 171 -2.32 4.07 2.54
C THR A 171 -2.27 2.70 1.85
N VAL A 172 -2.83 1.68 2.47
CA VAL A 172 -2.90 0.32 1.95
C VAL A 172 -4.35 -0.02 1.62
N PHE A 173 -4.58 -0.38 0.38
CA PHE A 173 -5.88 -0.73 -0.16
C PHE A 173 -6.08 -2.26 -0.13
N MET A 174 -7.19 -2.70 0.46
CA MET A 174 -7.55 -4.10 0.65
C MET A 174 -8.86 -4.37 -0.09
N TYR A 175 -8.74 -4.87 -1.32
CA TYR A 175 -9.85 -5.11 -2.24
C TYR A 175 -9.73 -6.48 -2.89
N LEU A 176 -10.61 -7.44 -2.51
CA LEU A 176 -10.54 -8.83 -2.96
C LEU A 176 -10.82 -8.98 -4.45
N ASN A 177 -11.80 -8.25 -4.98
CA ASN A 177 -12.16 -8.31 -6.40
C ASN A 177 -11.16 -7.61 -7.33
N GLU A 178 -10.05 -7.08 -6.81
CA GLU A 178 -8.89 -6.65 -7.60
C GLU A 178 -8.05 -7.85 -8.07
N ALA A 179 -8.17 -9.00 -7.42
CA ALA A 179 -7.51 -10.23 -7.80
C ALA A 179 -8.00 -10.73 -9.18
N LYS A 180 -7.09 -11.27 -9.98
CA LYS A 180 -7.36 -11.66 -11.38
C LYS A 180 -8.06 -13.01 -11.52
N ASN A 181 -8.01 -13.84 -10.49
CA ASN A 181 -8.60 -15.18 -10.46
C ASN A 181 -8.85 -15.62 -9.01
N GLU A 182 -9.63 -16.71 -8.86
CA GLU A 182 -10.00 -17.23 -7.54
C GLU A 182 -8.81 -17.68 -6.69
N ARG A 183 -7.75 -18.19 -7.29
CA ARG A 183 -6.54 -18.58 -6.56
C ARG A 183 -5.87 -17.35 -5.95
N GLU A 184 -5.66 -16.33 -6.74
CA GLU A 184 -5.08 -15.07 -6.32
C GLU A 184 -5.95 -14.36 -5.28
N LYS A 185 -7.29 -14.46 -5.41
CA LYS A 185 -8.24 -13.91 -4.45
C LYS A 185 -8.10 -14.56 -3.07
N LYS A 186 -7.95 -15.88 -3.02
CA LYS A 186 -7.68 -16.62 -1.77
C LYS A 186 -6.34 -16.23 -1.16
N ASP A 187 -5.32 -16.09 -1.98
CA ASP A 187 -3.99 -15.67 -1.53
C ASP A 187 -4.02 -14.21 -1.03
N LEU A 188 -4.75 -13.33 -1.70
CA LEU A 188 -4.99 -11.96 -1.25
C LEU A 188 -5.75 -11.92 0.08
N ALA A 189 -6.76 -12.77 0.25
CA ALA A 189 -7.48 -12.88 1.52
C ALA A 189 -6.56 -13.25 2.69
N MET A 190 -5.57 -14.13 2.47
CA MET A 190 -4.55 -14.45 3.49
C MET A 190 -3.69 -13.23 3.86
N ILE A 191 -3.32 -12.41 2.88
CA ILE A 191 -2.54 -11.19 3.13
C ILE A 191 -3.37 -10.16 3.91
N ILE A 192 -4.64 -9.97 3.51
CA ILE A 192 -5.57 -9.06 4.19
C ILE A 192 -5.82 -9.51 5.63
N GLU A 193 -6.08 -10.79 5.83
CA GLU A 193 -6.26 -11.36 7.17
C GLU A 193 -5.07 -11.07 8.07
N GLU A 194 -3.86 -11.35 7.59
CA GLU A 194 -2.64 -11.13 8.36
C GLU A 194 -2.40 -9.63 8.63
N THR A 195 -2.66 -8.77 7.66
CA THR A 195 -2.56 -7.32 7.82
C THR A 195 -3.50 -6.81 8.92
N LEU A 196 -4.75 -7.27 8.91
CA LEU A 196 -5.72 -6.92 9.95
C LEU A 196 -5.35 -7.48 11.33
N ARG A 197 -4.81 -8.71 11.40
CA ARG A 197 -4.35 -9.33 12.65
C ARG A 197 -3.20 -8.55 13.27
N GLN A 198 -2.20 -8.18 12.48
CA GLN A 198 -1.06 -7.39 12.96
C GLN A 198 -1.50 -5.99 13.37
N ARG A 199 -2.39 -5.35 12.61
CA ARG A 199 -2.96 -4.07 13.01
C ARG A 199 -3.78 -4.17 14.29
N TYR A 200 -4.58 -5.21 14.47
CA TYR A 200 -5.32 -5.45 15.71
C TYR A 200 -4.38 -5.59 16.92
N GLN A 201 -3.26 -6.28 16.74
CA GLN A 201 -2.22 -6.38 17.78
C GLN A 201 -1.61 -5.00 18.08
N GLY A 202 -1.26 -4.23 17.04
CA GLY A 202 -0.54 -2.97 17.11
C GLY A 202 0.97 -3.18 17.23
N VAL A 203 1.69 -2.11 17.57
CA VAL A 203 3.13 -2.12 17.75
C VAL A 203 3.50 -1.70 19.17
N LYS A 204 4.62 -2.20 19.67
CA LYS A 204 5.13 -1.76 20.98
C LYS A 204 5.91 -0.47 20.83
N ASN A 205 5.60 0.52 21.68
CA ASN A 205 6.43 1.68 21.84
C ASN A 205 7.65 1.39 22.74
N GLU A 206 8.50 2.38 22.99
CA GLU A 206 9.69 2.27 23.83
C GLU A 206 9.39 1.87 25.29
N ALA A 207 8.19 2.19 25.77
CA ALA A 207 7.72 1.78 27.10
C ALA A 207 7.13 0.35 27.13
N GLY A 208 7.17 -0.39 26.00
CA GLY A 208 6.61 -1.74 25.88
C GLY A 208 5.09 -1.79 25.80
N VAL A 209 4.43 -0.66 25.63
CA VAL A 209 2.96 -0.56 25.51
C VAL A 209 2.55 -0.75 24.05
N TRP A 210 1.50 -1.55 23.83
CA TRP A 210 0.92 -1.75 22.51
C TRP A 210 0.08 -0.56 22.08
N VAL A 211 0.52 0.12 21.04
CA VAL A 211 -0.12 1.32 20.48
C VAL A 211 -0.55 1.10 19.03
N THR A 212 -1.44 1.94 18.55
CA THR A 212 -1.82 1.99 17.14
C THR A 212 -0.82 2.86 16.39
N PRO A 213 -0.08 2.34 15.39
CA PRO A 213 0.76 3.18 14.55
C PRO A 213 -0.09 4.10 13.67
N ALA A 214 0.42 5.31 13.39
CA ALA A 214 -0.26 6.26 12.52
C ALA A 214 -0.36 5.75 11.07
N PHE A 215 0.67 5.04 10.61
CA PHE A 215 0.77 4.47 9.27
C PHE A 215 1.19 3.00 9.31
N PRO A 216 0.88 2.24 8.25
CA PRO A 216 0.03 2.60 7.10
C PRO A 216 -1.43 2.84 7.51
N LYS A 217 -2.13 3.75 6.82
CA LYS A 217 -3.59 3.76 6.85
C LYS A 217 -4.12 2.55 6.11
N LEU A 218 -5.20 1.95 6.61
CA LEU A 218 -5.81 0.78 6.00
C LEU A 218 -7.19 1.16 5.45
N ILE A 219 -7.47 0.76 4.22
CA ILE A 219 -8.79 0.91 3.59
C ILE A 219 -9.28 -0.46 3.18
N TYR A 220 -10.43 -0.84 3.70
CA TYR A 220 -11.08 -2.12 3.45
C TYR A 220 -12.31 -1.92 2.58
N VAL A 221 -12.39 -2.68 1.46
CA VAL A 221 -13.53 -2.60 0.55
C VAL A 221 -14.59 -3.61 0.98
N LEU A 222 -15.82 -3.12 1.10
CA LEU A 222 -17.01 -3.92 1.34
C LEU A 222 -17.56 -4.40 0.00
N GLU A 223 -17.56 -5.72 -0.19
CA GLU A 223 -17.91 -6.44 -1.41
C GLU A 223 -19.04 -7.43 -1.14
N GLU A 224 -19.74 -7.90 -2.16
CA GLU A 224 -20.88 -8.81 -1.99
C GLU A 224 -20.51 -10.10 -1.22
N ASP A 225 -19.31 -10.64 -1.47
CA ASP A 225 -18.85 -11.89 -0.86
C ASP A 225 -18.15 -11.72 0.49
N ASN A 226 -18.13 -10.51 1.04
CA ASN A 226 -17.59 -10.25 2.37
C ASN A 226 -18.52 -9.48 3.33
N ILE A 227 -19.67 -8.97 2.88
CA ILE A 227 -20.60 -8.18 3.73
C ILE A 227 -21.74 -8.99 4.30
N GLU A 228 -22.16 -10.10 3.67
CA GLU A 228 -23.26 -10.91 4.11
C GLU A 228 -22.78 -12.04 5.02
N GLU A 229 -23.49 -12.24 6.14
CA GLU A 229 -23.20 -13.34 7.05
C GLU A 229 -23.32 -14.69 6.34
N GLY A 230 -22.25 -15.50 6.43
CA GLY A 230 -22.15 -16.78 5.74
C GLY A 230 -21.50 -16.72 4.35
N SER A 231 -21.18 -15.54 3.83
CA SER A 231 -20.36 -15.43 2.62
C SER A 231 -18.91 -15.86 2.85
N GLU A 232 -18.20 -16.25 1.80
CA GLU A 232 -16.88 -16.90 1.89
C GLU A 232 -15.85 -16.06 2.66
N TYR A 233 -15.91 -14.72 2.50
CA TYR A 233 -14.94 -13.80 3.09
C TYR A 233 -15.52 -12.93 4.21
N TYR A 234 -16.70 -13.23 4.72
CA TYR A 234 -17.32 -12.47 5.81
C TYR A 234 -16.44 -12.40 7.06
N TYR A 235 -15.67 -13.45 7.35
CA TYR A 235 -14.73 -13.49 8.48
C TYR A 235 -13.68 -12.34 8.43
N LEU A 236 -13.31 -11.85 7.24
CA LEU A 236 -12.42 -10.70 7.09
C LEU A 236 -13.12 -9.42 7.55
N THR A 237 -14.39 -9.25 7.23
CA THR A 237 -15.20 -8.10 7.67
C THR A 237 -15.39 -8.10 9.18
N GLU A 238 -15.64 -9.28 9.78
CA GLU A 238 -15.67 -9.39 11.25
C GLU A 238 -14.33 -9.01 11.88
N LEU A 239 -13.21 -9.46 11.30
CA LEU A 239 -11.88 -9.12 11.77
C LEU A 239 -11.58 -7.63 11.59
N ALA A 240 -11.97 -7.04 10.45
CA ALA A 240 -11.87 -5.61 10.19
C ALA A 240 -12.67 -4.80 11.22
N ALA A 241 -13.91 -5.19 11.50
CA ALA A 241 -14.75 -4.54 12.51
C ALA A 241 -14.15 -4.62 13.92
N LYS A 242 -13.61 -5.79 14.32
CA LYS A 242 -12.87 -5.94 15.58
C LYS A 242 -11.63 -5.05 15.63
N CYS A 243 -10.92 -4.94 14.51
CA CYS A 243 -9.77 -4.06 14.40
C CYS A 243 -10.19 -2.58 14.55
N THR A 244 -11.24 -2.16 13.86
CA THR A 244 -11.79 -0.79 13.97
C THR A 244 -12.21 -0.45 15.38
N ALA A 245 -12.90 -1.35 16.07
CA ALA A 245 -13.34 -1.14 17.44
C ALA A 245 -12.17 -0.91 18.42
N LYS A 246 -11.00 -1.48 18.14
CA LYS A 246 -9.83 -1.38 19.01
C LYS A 246 -8.82 -0.32 18.55
N ARG A 247 -8.67 -0.11 17.25
CA ARG A 247 -7.58 0.65 16.63
C ARG A 247 -8.03 1.84 15.79
N LEU A 248 -9.34 2.02 15.59
CA LEU A 248 -9.95 3.06 14.76
C LEU A 248 -9.58 2.97 13.27
N VAL A 249 -9.14 1.81 12.83
CA VAL A 249 -8.83 1.43 11.43
C VAL A 249 -9.23 -0.03 11.20
N PRO A 250 -9.55 -0.43 9.95
CA PRO A 250 -9.51 0.31 8.68
C PRO A 250 -10.67 1.29 8.49
N ASP A 251 -10.51 2.19 7.51
CA ASP A 251 -11.61 2.90 6.87
C ASP A 251 -12.31 1.98 5.86
N TYR A 252 -13.59 2.24 5.56
CA TYR A 252 -14.40 1.38 4.69
C TYR A 252 -14.83 2.09 3.42
N ILE A 253 -14.80 1.36 2.30
CA ILE A 253 -15.35 1.80 1.01
C ILE A 253 -16.35 0.74 0.53
N SER A 254 -17.51 1.18 0.06
CA SER A 254 -18.47 0.29 -0.59
C SER A 254 -18.11 0.12 -2.07
N GLU A 255 -17.79 -1.10 -2.49
CA GLU A 255 -17.56 -1.44 -3.90
C GLU A 255 -18.75 -1.04 -4.76
N LYS A 256 -19.96 -1.42 -4.35
CA LYS A 256 -21.21 -1.09 -5.05
C LYS A 256 -21.33 0.40 -5.29
N LYS A 257 -21.10 1.21 -4.24
CA LYS A 257 -21.21 2.67 -4.37
C LYS A 257 -20.11 3.27 -5.22
N MET A 258 -18.91 2.75 -5.12
CA MET A 258 -17.79 3.18 -5.96
C MET A 258 -18.08 2.89 -7.44
N LYS A 259 -18.54 1.68 -7.76
CA LYS A 259 -18.93 1.28 -9.12
C LYS A 259 -20.05 2.16 -9.71
N GLU A 260 -21.04 2.52 -8.90
CA GLU A 260 -22.09 3.47 -9.32
C GLU A 260 -21.52 4.85 -9.70
N LEU A 261 -20.55 5.35 -8.94
CA LEU A 261 -19.96 6.68 -9.13
C LEU A 261 -18.85 6.73 -10.18
N LYS A 262 -18.24 5.59 -10.47
CA LYS A 262 -17.03 5.48 -11.31
C LYS A 262 -17.21 4.56 -12.52
N GLU A 263 -18.39 4.63 -13.15
CA GLU A 263 -18.70 3.90 -14.40
C GLU A 263 -18.38 2.39 -14.33
N GLY A 264 -18.76 1.73 -13.25
CA GLY A 264 -18.56 0.29 -13.06
C GLY A 264 -17.18 -0.09 -12.48
N ASN A 265 -16.34 0.88 -12.15
CA ASN A 265 -15.01 0.62 -11.62
C ASN A 265 -14.91 0.88 -10.11
N CYS A 266 -14.04 0.13 -9.45
CA CYS A 266 -13.61 0.39 -8.08
C CYS A 266 -12.10 0.65 -8.08
N PHE A 267 -11.70 1.85 -7.69
CA PHE A 267 -10.32 2.29 -7.71
C PHE A 267 -9.74 2.42 -6.32
N PRO A 268 -8.43 2.13 -6.14
CA PRO A 268 -7.73 2.52 -4.94
C PRO A 268 -7.80 4.04 -4.74
N VAL A 269 -7.89 4.46 -3.50
CA VAL A 269 -7.78 5.88 -3.16
C VAL A 269 -6.34 6.32 -3.20
N MET A 270 -6.11 7.58 -3.61
CA MET A 270 -4.81 8.21 -3.57
C MET A 270 -4.69 9.08 -2.32
N GLY A 271 -3.57 8.93 -1.62
CA GLY A 271 -3.31 9.69 -0.41
C GLY A 271 -4.43 9.55 0.62
N CYS A 272 -5.14 10.65 0.92
CA CYS A 272 -6.16 10.64 1.95
C CYS A 272 -7.48 10.02 1.49
N ARG A 273 -8.09 10.52 0.42
CA ARG A 273 -9.44 10.11 -0.02
C ARG A 273 -9.72 10.37 -1.51
N SER A 274 -8.76 10.82 -2.30
CA SER A 274 -8.99 11.06 -3.72
C SER A 274 -9.08 9.74 -4.47
N CYS A 275 -10.13 9.57 -5.25
CA CYS A 275 -10.30 8.39 -6.10
C CYS A 275 -10.00 8.76 -7.55
N LEU A 276 -9.38 7.83 -8.29
CA LEU A 276 -9.24 7.97 -9.73
C LEU A 276 -10.61 8.16 -10.38
N SER A 277 -10.63 8.96 -11.44
CA SER A 277 -11.78 9.01 -12.33
C SER A 277 -11.52 8.12 -13.54
N PRO A 278 -12.56 7.49 -14.10
CA PRO A 278 -12.40 6.72 -15.32
C PRO A 278 -11.81 7.61 -16.42
N TRP A 279 -10.77 7.10 -17.08
CA TRP A 279 -10.15 7.77 -18.21
C TRP A 279 -10.16 6.85 -19.44
N LYS A 280 -10.60 7.39 -20.57
CA LYS A 280 -10.67 6.65 -21.83
C LYS A 280 -9.69 7.25 -22.83
N ASP A 281 -9.02 6.38 -23.57
CA ASP A 281 -8.20 6.79 -24.70
C ASP A 281 -9.05 7.22 -25.90
N GLU A 282 -8.41 7.63 -26.99
CA GLU A 282 -9.05 8.04 -28.23
C GLU A 282 -9.96 6.97 -28.85
N ASN A 283 -9.74 5.71 -28.50
CA ASN A 283 -10.53 4.56 -28.98
C ASN A 283 -11.65 4.17 -28.00
N GLY A 284 -11.83 4.91 -26.89
CA GLY A 284 -12.85 4.64 -25.89
C GLY A 284 -12.50 3.51 -24.91
N ASN A 285 -11.26 3.01 -24.90
CA ASN A 285 -10.81 2.00 -23.95
C ASN A 285 -10.41 2.67 -22.63
N TYR A 286 -10.82 2.08 -21.52
CA TYR A 286 -10.34 2.52 -20.21
C TYR A 286 -8.82 2.31 -20.12
N LYS A 287 -8.10 3.35 -19.82
CA LYS A 287 -6.69 3.26 -19.43
C LYS A 287 -6.61 3.29 -17.92
N PHE A 288 -6.07 2.24 -17.40
CA PHE A 288 -5.66 2.13 -16.04
C PHE A 288 -4.24 2.67 -15.93
N TYR A 289 -3.92 3.10 -14.77
CA TYR A 289 -2.74 3.84 -14.38
C TYR A 289 -1.40 3.25 -14.88
N GLY A 290 -0.42 4.14 -15.11
CA GLY A 290 0.99 3.82 -15.22
C GLY A 290 1.60 3.43 -13.87
N ARG A 291 2.93 3.47 -13.75
CA ARG A 291 3.64 3.12 -12.51
C ARG A 291 3.34 4.10 -11.37
N PHE A 292 3.19 5.38 -11.71
CA PHE A 292 2.81 6.43 -10.78
C PHE A 292 1.64 7.21 -11.35
N ASN A 293 0.63 7.43 -10.54
CA ASN A 293 -0.51 8.27 -10.88
C ASN A 293 -0.63 9.35 -9.83
N GLN A 294 -0.45 10.58 -10.27
CA GLN A 294 -0.61 11.74 -9.40
C GLN A 294 -2.08 11.95 -9.09
N GLY A 295 -2.38 12.24 -7.82
CA GLY A 295 -3.66 12.76 -7.43
C GLY A 295 -3.86 14.12 -8.05
N GLY A 296 -4.77 14.19 -9.02
CA GLY A 296 -5.19 15.47 -9.53
C GLY A 296 -5.77 16.31 -8.41
N VAL A 297 -5.34 17.54 -8.31
CA VAL A 297 -6.06 18.55 -7.55
C VAL A 297 -7.40 18.72 -8.24
N THR A 298 -8.46 18.37 -7.56
CA THR A 298 -9.82 18.77 -7.97
C THR A 298 -10.07 20.15 -7.48
#